data_d6816385ecf68579039a9b3082fe1c37
#
_entry.id   d6816385ecf68579039a9b3082fe1c37
#
_cell.length_a   1.000
_cell.length_b   1.000
_cell.length_c   1.000
_cell.angle_alpha   90.00
_cell.angle_beta   90.00
_cell.angle_gamma   90.00
#
_symmetry.space_group_name_H-M   'P 1'
#
loop_
_entity.id
_entity.type
_entity.pdbx_description
1 polymer ?
#
loop_
_entity_poly.entity_id
_entity_poly.type
_entity_poly.pdbx_seq_one_letter_code
_entity_poly.pdbx_strand_id
1 'polypeptide(L)'
;MNKMSGSAPASEREGQFNLDGILSELGSYGKYQLLLLLLLAFRDSFLSMCNFNYVFTAAEVPFRCEVPECESPVISFNESWSSLAAINATCQRAVLYPAINGTTPLTCMPDMFRANRTVACDRVVYEDYNSIVAEFDLGCQPWKRTLIGTVHNLGLLFSFIVSGFISDRYGRKVIIVGTPLMVGVAGLLKSVAFDYWTLLVLEFLETALGYGNASLVLSLELVSQNSRVAFSCLSDILSCLGGAFFGLIAWKIPYWRHMMRAIYAPLLVVVFYIFLVDEGVRWLLANNRKHEAVRVLNKVAKVNNITLSSKAQQMLDMITEEQNKAEETGKPQTQETPHILSVLRSKKMVLRIAIIAACFFCCMFVFSGSVINSTTISGNKYLNYSIMMLVAVPTRVVTALTLTRFGRKTPICVAYCLCAVFFMTSAFVPKSIWWASVVLYMAGKMCSSYGNFSMHVVAMEVFPTTSRNSLTNIANTVGRLGAVLAPQTPLLEQYMSGLPSVVFAVAALAVAILSLCLPDTSRIPLPEKMADAERIDEQSANDTRNTAVA
;
A
#
# COMPACT_ATOMS: atom_id res chain seq x y z
N MET A 1 -49.70 31.33 -11.19
CA MET A 1 -49.74 30.40 -12.33
C MET A 1 -48.68 29.33 -12.15
N ASN A 2 -49.16 28.16 -11.75
CA ASN A 2 -48.35 26.96 -11.50
C ASN A 2 -47.69 26.47 -12.79
N LYS A 3 -46.36 26.18 -12.73
CA LYS A 3 -45.74 25.19 -13.61
C LYS A 3 -45.23 24.01 -12.78
N MET A 4 -45.99 22.97 -12.86
CA MET A 4 -45.65 21.63 -12.37
C MET A 4 -44.34 21.14 -13.04
N SER A 5 -43.36 20.80 -12.25
CA SER A 5 -42.24 19.96 -12.67
C SER A 5 -42.79 18.54 -12.81
N GLY A 6 -42.90 18.05 -14.04
CA GLY A 6 -43.28 16.67 -14.30
C GLY A 6 -42.21 15.70 -13.81
N SER A 7 -42.50 15.02 -12.71
CA SER A 7 -41.84 13.77 -12.36
C SER A 7 -42.30 12.71 -13.34
N ALA A 8 -41.38 12.07 -14.04
CA ALA A 8 -41.66 10.92 -14.90
C ALA A 8 -42.42 9.83 -14.10
N PRO A 9 -43.44 9.18 -14.73
CA PRO A 9 -44.29 8.24 -14.03
C PRO A 9 -43.49 7.00 -13.57
N ALA A 10 -43.83 6.51 -12.38
CA ALA A 10 -43.18 5.36 -11.72
C ALA A 10 -43.22 4.05 -12.56
N SER A 11 -44.03 3.96 -13.59
CA SER A 11 -44.15 2.79 -14.47
C SER A 11 -42.98 2.58 -15.43
N GLU A 12 -42.20 3.62 -15.78
CA GLU A 12 -41.01 3.46 -16.63
C GLU A 12 -39.76 2.95 -15.88
N ARG A 13 -39.78 2.92 -14.54
CA ARG A 13 -38.68 2.37 -13.73
C ARG A 13 -38.75 0.85 -13.49
N GLU A 14 -39.88 0.23 -13.80
CA GLU A 14 -40.08 -1.22 -13.55
C GLU A 14 -39.36 -2.16 -14.52
N GLY A 15 -38.89 -1.67 -15.67
CA GLY A 15 -38.20 -2.46 -16.69
C GLY A 15 -36.65 -2.38 -16.65
N GLN A 16 -36.06 -1.56 -15.76
CA GLN A 16 -34.63 -1.38 -15.75
C GLN A 16 -33.96 -2.48 -14.92
N PHE A 17 -32.97 -3.19 -15.52
CA PHE A 17 -32.18 -4.24 -14.85
C PHE A 17 -31.50 -3.69 -13.59
N ASN A 18 -31.85 -4.26 -12.44
CA ASN A 18 -31.30 -3.88 -11.14
C ASN A 18 -30.40 -4.99 -10.56
N LEU A 19 -29.10 -4.98 -10.94
CA LEU A 19 -28.12 -5.92 -10.44
C LEU A 19 -27.98 -5.86 -8.90
N ASP A 20 -28.02 -4.66 -8.30
CA ASP A 20 -27.89 -4.50 -6.85
C ASP A 20 -29.10 -5.11 -6.10
N GLY A 21 -30.27 -5.12 -6.70
CA GLY A 21 -31.45 -5.84 -6.19
C GLY A 21 -31.22 -7.36 -6.14
N ILE A 22 -30.73 -7.93 -7.22
CA ILE A 22 -30.40 -9.38 -7.29
C ILE A 22 -29.29 -9.73 -6.29
N LEU A 23 -28.23 -8.93 -6.19
CA LEU A 23 -27.15 -9.14 -5.21
C LEU A 23 -27.66 -9.03 -3.76
N SER A 24 -28.67 -8.21 -3.51
CA SER A 24 -29.31 -8.10 -2.20
C SER A 24 -30.07 -9.38 -1.84
N GLU A 25 -30.80 -9.99 -2.78
CA GLU A 25 -31.48 -11.27 -2.60
C GLU A 25 -30.49 -12.43 -2.36
N LEU A 26 -29.33 -12.44 -3.07
CA LEU A 26 -28.30 -13.44 -2.91
C LEU A 26 -27.57 -13.41 -1.57
N GLY A 27 -27.78 -12.33 -0.79
CA GLY A 27 -27.15 -12.12 0.53
C GLY A 27 -25.69 -11.71 0.43
N SER A 28 -25.28 -10.79 1.30
CA SER A 28 -23.92 -10.22 1.28
C SER A 28 -22.87 -11.08 2.00
N TYR A 29 -23.29 -12.00 2.86
CA TYR A 29 -22.45 -12.86 3.69
C TYR A 29 -22.79 -14.35 3.50
N GLY A 30 -23.23 -14.74 2.31
CA GLY A 30 -23.48 -16.12 1.96
C GLY A 30 -22.19 -16.96 1.93
N LYS A 31 -22.34 -18.29 1.85
CA LYS A 31 -21.20 -19.24 1.82
C LYS A 31 -20.23 -18.93 0.68
N TYR A 32 -20.75 -18.54 -0.48
CA TYR A 32 -19.95 -18.17 -1.65
C TYR A 32 -19.10 -16.94 -1.38
N GLN A 33 -19.73 -15.86 -0.88
CA GLN A 33 -19.03 -14.61 -0.58
C GLN A 33 -17.98 -14.79 0.51
N LEU A 34 -18.26 -15.60 1.52
CA LEU A 34 -17.31 -15.90 2.58
C LEU A 34 -16.12 -16.73 2.08
N LEU A 35 -16.37 -17.74 1.24
CA LEU A 35 -15.30 -18.50 0.59
C LEU A 35 -14.44 -17.61 -0.29
N LEU A 36 -15.05 -16.76 -1.11
CA LEU A 36 -14.33 -15.78 -1.94
C LEU A 36 -13.47 -14.85 -1.09
N LEU A 37 -14.03 -14.31 0.00
CA LEU A 37 -13.29 -13.46 0.94
C LEU A 37 -12.06 -14.17 1.49
N LEU A 38 -12.19 -15.42 1.94
CA LEU A 38 -11.06 -16.19 2.48
C LEU A 38 -9.98 -16.47 1.43
N LEU A 39 -10.38 -16.80 0.19
CA LEU A 39 -9.45 -17.02 -0.92
C LEU A 39 -8.68 -15.71 -1.25
N LEU A 40 -9.39 -14.61 -1.36
CA LEU A 40 -8.78 -13.31 -1.64
C LEU A 40 -7.93 -12.82 -0.47
N ALA A 41 -8.36 -13.02 0.78
CA ALA A 41 -7.60 -12.68 1.97
C ALA A 41 -6.30 -13.49 2.07
N PHE A 42 -6.30 -14.79 1.75
CA PHE A 42 -5.09 -15.60 1.66
C PHE A 42 -4.10 -15.00 0.66
N ARG A 43 -4.55 -14.75 -0.57
CA ARG A 43 -3.76 -14.12 -1.64
C ARG A 43 -3.17 -12.78 -1.17
N ASP A 44 -4.02 -11.88 -0.67
CA ASP A 44 -3.64 -10.51 -0.34
C ASP A 44 -2.75 -10.45 0.91
N SER A 45 -2.91 -11.38 1.85
CA SER A 45 -2.01 -11.53 3.00
C SER A 45 -0.57 -11.87 2.56
N PHE A 46 -0.40 -12.88 1.69
CA PHE A 46 0.92 -13.22 1.19
C PHE A 46 1.51 -12.15 0.29
N LEU A 47 0.70 -11.50 -0.56
CA LEU A 47 1.15 -10.35 -1.34
C LEU A 47 1.57 -9.18 -0.44
N SER A 48 0.87 -8.94 0.67
CA SER A 48 1.28 -7.92 1.66
C SER A 48 2.63 -8.24 2.30
N MET A 49 2.90 -9.53 2.61
CA MET A 49 4.21 -9.96 3.11
C MET A 49 5.31 -9.72 2.07
N CYS A 50 5.05 -10.09 0.82
CA CYS A 50 5.98 -9.88 -0.29
C CYS A 50 6.24 -8.39 -0.55
N ASN A 51 5.23 -7.55 -0.43
CA ASN A 51 5.33 -6.10 -0.62
C ASN A 51 6.26 -5.39 0.38
N PHE A 52 6.45 -5.97 1.57
CA PHE A 52 7.32 -5.41 2.61
C PHE A 52 8.53 -6.30 2.93
N ASN A 53 8.84 -7.29 2.08
CA ASN A 53 9.94 -8.23 2.33
C ASN A 53 11.29 -7.51 2.54
N TYR A 54 11.56 -6.47 1.73
CA TYR A 54 12.82 -5.74 1.76
C TYR A 54 13.06 -5.00 3.10
N VAL A 55 12.03 -4.77 3.92
CA VAL A 55 12.16 -4.18 5.26
C VAL A 55 13.02 -5.05 6.17
N PHE A 56 12.91 -6.39 6.05
CA PHE A 56 13.73 -7.32 6.82
C PHE A 56 14.93 -7.85 6.05
N THR A 57 14.77 -8.16 4.75
CA THR A 57 15.86 -8.72 3.94
C THR A 57 16.99 -7.74 3.70
N ALA A 58 16.67 -6.44 3.58
CA ALA A 58 17.63 -5.35 3.44
C ALA A 58 17.77 -4.53 4.74
N ALA A 59 17.39 -5.11 5.91
CA ALA A 59 17.57 -4.46 7.19
C ALA A 59 19.05 -4.23 7.49
N GLU A 60 19.34 -3.16 8.23
CA GLU A 60 20.68 -2.87 8.69
C GLU A 60 21.18 -3.97 9.64
N VAL A 61 22.41 -4.41 9.40
CA VAL A 61 23.12 -5.37 10.25
C VAL A 61 24.33 -4.66 10.81
N PRO A 62 24.60 -4.74 12.12
CA PRO A 62 25.83 -4.22 12.69
C PRO A 62 27.05 -4.81 11.99
N PHE A 63 28.00 -3.96 11.66
CA PHE A 63 29.26 -4.37 11.06
C PHE A 63 30.43 -3.56 11.61
N ARG A 64 31.63 -4.09 11.51
CA ARG A 64 32.88 -3.40 11.80
C ARG A 64 33.87 -3.57 10.67
N CYS A 65 34.84 -2.69 10.60
CA CYS A 65 35.97 -2.89 9.70
C CYS A 65 36.82 -4.10 10.14
N GLU A 66 37.25 -4.88 9.19
CA GLU A 66 38.31 -5.86 9.38
C GLU A 66 39.65 -5.13 9.61
N VAL A 67 40.39 -5.53 10.63
CA VAL A 67 41.73 -5.04 10.89
C VAL A 67 42.67 -6.26 10.83
N PRO A 68 43.24 -6.58 9.65
CA PRO A 68 43.97 -7.83 9.43
C PRO A 68 45.11 -8.06 10.40
N GLU A 69 45.68 -6.96 10.93
CA GLU A 69 46.79 -6.99 11.88
C GLU A 69 46.37 -7.42 13.30
N CYS A 70 45.06 -7.33 13.60
CA CYS A 70 44.49 -7.61 14.93
C CYS A 70 43.55 -8.82 14.94
N GLU A 71 43.17 -9.34 13.76
CA GLU A 71 42.20 -10.43 13.66
C GLU A 71 42.78 -11.73 14.19
N SER A 72 41.98 -12.47 14.95
CA SER A 72 42.25 -13.85 15.32
C SER A 72 42.11 -14.79 14.11
N PRO A 73 42.69 -16.01 14.12
CA PRO A 73 42.51 -16.97 13.02
C PRO A 73 41.04 -17.31 12.70
N VAL A 74 40.16 -17.13 13.67
CA VAL A 74 38.71 -17.23 13.52
C VAL A 74 38.15 -15.82 13.70
N ILE A 75 37.78 -15.16 12.60
CA ILE A 75 37.27 -13.80 12.61
C ILE A 75 35.91 -13.79 13.34
N SER A 76 35.83 -13.00 14.42
CA SER A 76 34.62 -12.79 15.20
C SER A 76 34.20 -11.32 15.18
N PHE A 77 32.89 -11.05 15.21
CA PHE A 77 32.38 -9.67 15.28
C PHE A 77 32.72 -9.02 16.63
N ASN A 78 32.59 -9.77 17.73
CA ASN A 78 32.78 -9.31 19.12
C ASN A 78 34.20 -9.49 19.60
N GLU A 79 35.17 -8.87 18.96
CA GLU A 79 36.55 -8.82 19.47
C GLU A 79 36.71 -7.68 20.49
N SER A 80 37.50 -7.91 21.53
CA SER A 80 37.71 -6.97 22.65
C SER A 80 38.29 -5.61 22.20
N TRP A 81 39.06 -5.61 21.13
CA TRP A 81 39.68 -4.42 20.53
C TRP A 81 38.76 -3.70 19.50
N SER A 82 37.67 -4.30 19.07
CA SER A 82 36.83 -3.80 17.99
C SER A 82 36.26 -2.41 18.28
N SER A 83 35.91 -2.13 19.54
CA SER A 83 35.42 -0.80 19.97
C SER A 83 36.51 0.28 19.91
N LEU A 84 37.77 -0.10 19.93
CA LEU A 84 38.92 0.81 19.92
C LEU A 84 39.32 1.23 18.51
N ALA A 85 39.12 0.33 17.54
CA ALA A 85 39.39 0.59 16.14
C ALA A 85 38.27 1.43 15.47
N ALA A 86 37.09 1.44 16.06
CA ALA A 86 35.93 2.20 15.56
C ALA A 86 36.06 3.68 15.93
N ILE A 87 36.53 4.48 14.99
CA ILE A 87 36.39 5.93 15.07
C ILE A 87 35.06 6.29 14.41
N ASN A 88 34.21 7.03 15.06
CA ASN A 88 32.92 7.68 14.72
C ASN A 88 32.33 7.56 13.29
N ALA A 89 33.00 6.89 12.35
CA ALA A 89 32.59 6.68 10.98
C ALA A 89 32.56 5.16 10.69
N THR A 90 31.41 4.63 10.39
CA THR A 90 31.12 3.20 10.18
C THR A 90 31.96 2.52 9.08
N CYS A 91 32.57 3.29 8.18
CA CYS A 91 33.35 2.78 7.03
C CYS A 91 34.80 3.29 7.02
N GLN A 92 35.31 3.67 8.18
CA GLN A 92 36.70 4.07 8.37
C GLN A 92 37.26 3.39 9.63
N ARG A 93 38.47 2.92 9.52
CA ARG A 93 39.22 2.39 10.67
C ARG A 93 40.40 3.28 11.05
N ALA A 94 40.77 3.26 12.32
CA ALA A 94 41.99 3.91 12.78
C ALA A 94 43.22 3.20 12.20
N VAL A 95 44.23 3.99 11.87
CA VAL A 95 45.53 3.47 11.40
C VAL A 95 46.32 3.00 12.61
N LEU A 96 46.91 1.79 12.55
CA LEU A 96 47.85 1.30 13.53
C LEU A 96 49.21 2.02 13.42
N TYR A 97 49.88 2.21 14.56
CA TYR A 97 51.28 2.59 14.53
C TYR A 97 52.10 1.47 13.93
N PRO A 98 53.12 1.74 13.09
CA PRO A 98 54.01 0.69 12.59
C PRO A 98 54.66 -0.03 13.76
N ALA A 99 54.67 -1.34 13.71
CA ALA A 99 55.29 -2.18 14.72
C ALA A 99 56.78 -1.82 14.91
N ILE A 100 57.16 -1.46 16.12
CA ILE A 100 58.51 -0.97 16.45
C ILE A 100 59.57 -2.08 16.36
N ASN A 101 59.27 -3.31 16.08
CA ASN A 101 60.28 -4.40 15.98
C ASN A 101 59.85 -5.58 15.10
N GLY A 102 58.99 -5.38 14.08
CA GLY A 102 58.68 -6.45 13.12
C GLY A 102 57.87 -7.65 13.66
N THR A 103 57.50 -7.66 14.94
CA THR A 103 56.64 -8.64 15.56
C THR A 103 55.22 -8.12 15.59
N THR A 104 54.29 -8.79 14.89
CA THR A 104 52.86 -8.54 15.02
C THR A 104 52.47 -8.79 16.48
N PRO A 105 51.85 -7.80 17.17
CA PRO A 105 51.47 -8.01 18.55
C PRO A 105 50.35 -9.07 18.62
N LEU A 106 50.49 -10.01 19.55
CA LEU A 106 49.50 -11.08 19.78
C LEU A 106 48.13 -10.52 20.25
N THR A 107 48.10 -9.28 20.75
CA THR A 107 46.88 -8.59 21.24
C THR A 107 46.93 -7.13 20.86
N CYS A 108 45.91 -6.63 20.20
CA CYS A 108 45.73 -5.21 19.90
C CYS A 108 45.31 -4.44 21.14
N MET A 109 46.13 -3.42 21.53
CA MET A 109 45.84 -2.51 22.63
C MET A 109 45.41 -1.11 22.15
N PRO A 110 44.71 -0.33 23.00
CA PRO A 110 44.21 1.02 22.62
C PRO A 110 45.31 1.94 22.11
N ASP A 111 46.49 1.89 22.70
CA ASP A 111 47.62 2.78 22.40
C ASP A 111 48.25 2.54 21.02
N MET A 112 47.87 1.46 20.35
CA MET A 112 48.35 1.11 19.01
C MET A 112 47.61 1.83 17.90
N PHE A 113 46.43 2.41 18.19
CA PHE A 113 45.60 3.07 17.22
C PHE A 113 45.84 4.58 17.20
N ARG A 114 46.10 5.16 16.01
CA ARG A 114 46.20 6.61 15.82
C ARG A 114 44.83 7.22 15.75
N ALA A 115 44.40 7.90 16.82
CA ALA A 115 43.09 8.57 16.87
C ALA A 115 42.85 9.63 15.76
N ASN A 116 43.91 10.23 15.20
CA ASN A 116 43.86 11.32 14.23
C ASN A 116 44.04 10.90 12.78
N ARG A 117 44.21 9.61 12.47
CA ARG A 117 44.32 9.12 11.09
C ARG A 117 43.39 7.95 10.87
N THR A 118 42.55 8.08 9.87
CA THR A 118 41.60 7.02 9.45
C THR A 118 41.89 6.62 8.02
N VAL A 119 41.64 5.37 7.71
CA VAL A 119 41.63 4.80 6.35
C VAL A 119 40.28 4.15 6.09
N ALA A 120 39.89 4.09 4.83
CA ALA A 120 38.68 3.38 4.43
C ALA A 120 38.80 1.89 4.76
N CYS A 121 37.68 1.25 5.10
CA CYS A 121 37.64 -0.18 5.32
C CYS A 121 37.80 -0.93 3.98
N ASP A 122 38.77 -1.84 3.89
CA ASP A 122 38.94 -2.73 2.74
C ASP A 122 37.90 -3.85 2.77
N ARG A 123 37.64 -4.40 3.95
CA ARG A 123 36.64 -5.45 4.23
C ARG A 123 35.89 -5.14 5.50
N VAL A 124 34.67 -5.70 5.61
CA VAL A 124 33.83 -5.56 6.80
C VAL A 124 33.45 -6.93 7.35
N VAL A 125 33.30 -7.00 8.67
CA VAL A 125 32.86 -8.18 9.41
C VAL A 125 31.47 -7.88 9.96
N TYR A 126 30.51 -8.71 9.64
CA TYR A 126 29.11 -8.56 10.08
C TYR A 126 28.84 -9.35 11.34
N GLU A 127 27.91 -8.85 12.17
CA GLU A 127 27.42 -9.57 13.36
C GLU A 127 26.68 -10.84 12.93
N ASP A 128 25.82 -10.72 11.90
CA ASP A 128 25.02 -11.81 11.35
C ASP A 128 25.06 -11.80 9.81
N TYR A 129 25.17 -12.97 9.20
CA TYR A 129 25.10 -13.17 7.76
C TYR A 129 23.69 -13.55 7.27
N ASN A 130 22.66 -13.05 7.95
CA ASN A 130 21.26 -13.40 7.72
C ASN A 130 20.55 -12.50 6.69
N SER A 131 21.18 -11.43 6.24
CA SER A 131 20.58 -10.41 5.37
C SER A 131 21.29 -10.27 4.03
N ILE A 132 20.61 -9.68 3.06
CA ILE A 132 21.18 -9.27 1.77
C ILE A 132 22.38 -8.31 1.98
N VAL A 133 22.31 -7.46 3.02
CA VAL A 133 23.36 -6.48 3.31
C VAL A 133 24.70 -7.17 3.62
N ALA A 134 24.66 -8.23 4.43
CA ALA A 134 25.86 -8.99 4.78
C ALA A 134 26.32 -9.90 3.64
N GLU A 135 25.41 -10.54 2.92
CA GLU A 135 25.75 -11.50 1.86
C GLU A 135 26.39 -10.83 0.62
N PHE A 136 25.92 -9.62 0.26
CA PHE A 136 26.46 -8.86 -0.89
C PHE A 136 27.42 -7.73 -0.48
N ASP A 137 27.89 -7.73 0.77
CA ASP A 137 28.86 -6.76 1.30
C ASP A 137 28.46 -5.29 1.08
N LEU A 138 27.23 -4.94 1.51
CA LEU A 138 26.65 -3.61 1.32
C LEU A 138 26.85 -2.68 2.52
N GLY A 139 27.58 -3.07 3.57
CA GLY A 139 27.74 -2.32 4.82
C GLY A 139 28.25 -0.89 4.61
N CYS A 140 29.24 -0.72 3.76
CA CYS A 140 29.79 0.59 3.40
C CYS A 140 29.11 1.23 2.16
N GLN A 141 27.99 0.68 1.69
CA GLN A 141 27.24 1.17 0.53
C GLN A 141 25.75 1.35 0.85
N PRO A 142 25.39 2.21 1.81
CA PRO A 142 24.03 2.34 2.32
C PRO A 142 23.01 2.73 1.23
N TRP A 143 23.45 3.44 0.19
CA TRP A 143 22.61 3.78 -0.96
C TRP A 143 22.15 2.55 -1.75
N LYS A 144 22.97 1.49 -1.85
CA LYS A 144 22.57 0.24 -2.48
C LYS A 144 21.52 -0.49 -1.66
N ARG A 145 21.64 -0.46 -0.33
CA ARG A 145 20.63 -1.02 0.57
C ARG A 145 19.27 -0.38 0.34
N THR A 146 19.20 0.94 0.32
CA THR A 146 17.94 1.67 0.13
C THR A 146 17.42 1.62 -1.30
N LEU A 147 18.29 1.42 -2.28
CA LEU A 147 17.92 1.27 -3.69
C LEU A 147 17.00 0.07 -3.92
N ILE A 148 17.16 -1.04 -3.16
CA ILE A 148 16.27 -2.21 -3.25
C ILE A 148 14.82 -1.79 -3.03
N GLY A 149 14.53 -1.06 -1.95
CA GLY A 149 13.19 -0.58 -1.67
C GLY A 149 12.69 0.47 -2.68
N THR A 150 13.57 1.30 -3.21
CA THR A 150 13.21 2.27 -4.26
C THR A 150 12.80 1.57 -5.56
N VAL A 151 13.56 0.58 -6.00
CA VAL A 151 13.27 -0.23 -7.19
C VAL A 151 11.99 -1.04 -7.00
N HIS A 152 11.77 -1.59 -5.80
CA HIS A 152 10.52 -2.24 -5.42
C HIS A 152 9.31 -1.31 -5.64
N ASN A 153 9.33 -0.12 -5.05
CA ASN A 153 8.23 0.84 -5.17
C ASN A 153 8.08 1.40 -6.59
N LEU A 154 9.18 1.52 -7.34
CA LEU A 154 9.14 1.89 -8.75
C LEU A 154 8.42 0.82 -9.59
N GLY A 155 8.73 -0.46 -9.36
CA GLY A 155 8.01 -1.56 -9.98
C GLY A 155 6.52 -1.56 -9.65
N LEU A 156 6.14 -1.28 -8.39
CA LEU A 156 4.74 -1.13 -8.00
C LEU A 156 4.03 -0.02 -8.80
N LEU A 157 4.69 1.11 -9.04
CA LEU A 157 4.13 2.19 -9.85
C LEU A 157 3.74 1.68 -11.25
N PHE A 158 4.63 0.91 -11.91
CA PHE A 158 4.34 0.29 -13.20
C PHE A 158 3.23 -0.76 -13.09
N SER A 159 3.25 -1.59 -12.06
CA SER A 159 2.28 -2.67 -11.87
C SER A 159 0.85 -2.16 -11.79
N PHE A 160 0.59 -1.08 -11.07
CA PHE A 160 -0.77 -0.53 -10.95
C PHE A 160 -1.31 0.03 -12.28
N ILE A 161 -0.44 0.59 -13.11
CA ILE A 161 -0.82 1.07 -14.45
C ILE A 161 -1.16 -0.12 -15.36
N VAL A 162 -0.25 -1.09 -15.41
CA VAL A 162 -0.37 -2.26 -16.30
C VAL A 162 -1.51 -3.18 -15.88
N SER A 163 -1.63 -3.47 -14.57
CA SER A 163 -2.68 -4.34 -14.05
C SER A 163 -4.07 -3.75 -14.20
N GLY A 164 -4.22 -2.42 -14.10
CA GLY A 164 -5.48 -1.74 -14.37
C GLY A 164 -5.93 -1.97 -15.82
N PHE A 165 -5.05 -1.70 -16.78
CA PHE A 165 -5.34 -1.90 -18.19
C PHE A 165 -5.67 -3.37 -18.54
N ILE A 166 -4.89 -4.32 -18.02
CA ILE A 166 -5.13 -5.76 -18.26
C ILE A 166 -6.45 -6.19 -17.60
N SER A 167 -6.72 -5.74 -16.35
CA SER A 167 -7.96 -6.05 -15.64
C SER A 167 -9.21 -5.58 -16.36
N ASP A 168 -9.18 -4.38 -16.97
CA ASP A 168 -10.33 -3.84 -17.68
C ASP A 168 -10.54 -4.54 -19.02
N ARG A 169 -9.47 -4.93 -19.71
CA ARG A 169 -9.55 -5.58 -21.02
C ARG A 169 -9.80 -7.09 -20.95
N TYR A 170 -9.15 -7.80 -20.04
CA TYR A 170 -9.16 -9.28 -20.00
C TYR A 170 -9.91 -9.86 -18.80
N GLY A 171 -10.37 -9.01 -17.88
CA GLY A 171 -11.13 -9.42 -16.70
C GLY A 171 -10.32 -9.40 -15.39
N ARG A 172 -11.06 -9.44 -14.29
CA ARG A 172 -10.49 -9.37 -12.93
C ARG A 172 -9.78 -10.67 -12.56
N LYS A 173 -10.34 -11.81 -12.98
CA LYS A 173 -9.81 -13.16 -12.69
C LYS A 173 -8.38 -13.34 -13.21
N VAL A 174 -8.07 -12.84 -14.41
CA VAL A 174 -6.72 -12.92 -15.00
C VAL A 174 -5.68 -12.26 -14.09
N ILE A 175 -5.99 -11.08 -13.54
CA ILE A 175 -5.10 -10.38 -12.62
C ILE A 175 -5.04 -11.10 -11.27
N ILE A 176 -6.17 -11.57 -10.73
CA ILE A 176 -6.22 -12.24 -9.43
C ILE A 176 -5.36 -13.50 -9.41
N VAL A 177 -5.29 -14.22 -10.51
CA VAL A 177 -4.48 -15.44 -10.63
C VAL A 177 -3.07 -15.14 -11.13
N GLY A 178 -2.95 -14.33 -12.17
CA GLY A 178 -1.68 -14.10 -12.85
C GLY A 178 -0.67 -13.34 -12.00
N THR A 179 -1.10 -12.25 -11.32
CA THR A 179 -0.17 -11.42 -10.54
C THR A 179 0.50 -12.19 -9.39
N PRO A 180 -0.19 -12.94 -8.51
CA PRO A 180 0.49 -13.66 -7.45
C PRO A 180 1.37 -14.82 -7.95
N LEU A 181 1.03 -15.43 -9.08
CA LEU A 181 1.90 -16.42 -9.71
C LEU A 181 3.21 -15.78 -10.18
N MET A 182 3.14 -14.63 -10.83
CA MET A 182 4.34 -13.87 -11.26
C MET A 182 5.19 -13.46 -10.05
N VAL A 183 4.58 -12.95 -8.98
CA VAL A 183 5.26 -12.63 -7.72
C VAL A 183 5.91 -13.89 -7.13
N GLY A 184 5.18 -14.99 -7.04
CA GLY A 184 5.67 -16.25 -6.48
C GLY A 184 6.90 -16.77 -7.24
N VAL A 185 6.82 -16.82 -8.57
CA VAL A 185 7.93 -17.31 -9.42
C VAL A 185 9.13 -16.35 -9.34
N ALA A 186 8.92 -15.05 -9.53
CA ALA A 186 10.01 -14.07 -9.50
C ALA A 186 10.66 -13.98 -8.12
N GLY A 187 9.87 -14.05 -7.03
CA GLY A 187 10.39 -14.06 -5.67
C GLY A 187 11.18 -15.32 -5.32
N LEU A 188 10.76 -16.50 -5.82
CA LEU A 188 11.54 -17.73 -5.66
C LEU A 188 12.85 -17.66 -6.45
N LEU A 189 12.85 -17.13 -7.68
CA LEU A 189 14.08 -16.89 -8.46
C LEU A 189 15.00 -15.91 -7.71
N LYS A 190 14.44 -14.85 -7.13
CA LYS A 190 15.19 -13.89 -6.30
C LYS A 190 15.88 -14.56 -5.11
N SER A 191 15.25 -15.59 -4.50
CA SER A 191 15.85 -16.35 -3.39
C SER A 191 17.12 -17.13 -3.76
N VAL A 192 17.43 -17.29 -5.04
CA VAL A 192 18.65 -17.96 -5.54
C VAL A 192 19.58 -16.99 -6.27
N ALA A 193 19.31 -15.69 -6.24
CA ALA A 193 20.16 -14.68 -6.85
C ALA A 193 21.60 -14.78 -6.30
N PHE A 194 22.59 -14.69 -7.19
CA PHE A 194 24.02 -14.86 -6.88
C PHE A 194 24.78 -13.54 -6.82
N ASP A 195 24.19 -12.45 -7.33
CA ASP A 195 24.76 -11.10 -7.25
C ASP A 195 23.67 -10.04 -6.98
N TYR A 196 24.13 -8.87 -6.53
CA TYR A 196 23.26 -7.75 -6.16
C TYR A 196 22.43 -7.22 -7.35
N TRP A 197 23.01 -7.12 -8.56
CA TRP A 197 22.29 -6.55 -9.70
C TRP A 197 21.20 -7.49 -10.24
N THR A 198 21.47 -8.80 -10.25
CA THR A 198 20.46 -9.83 -10.58
C THR A 198 19.31 -9.76 -9.58
N LEU A 199 19.61 -9.64 -8.29
CA LEU A 199 18.59 -9.46 -7.26
C LEU A 199 17.74 -8.22 -7.53
N LEU A 200 18.36 -7.09 -7.91
CA LEU A 200 17.67 -5.82 -8.16
C LEU A 200 16.75 -5.90 -9.39
N VAL A 201 17.19 -6.55 -10.48
CA VAL A 201 16.36 -6.77 -11.66
C VAL A 201 15.16 -7.66 -11.33
N LEU A 202 15.38 -8.75 -10.58
CA LEU A 202 14.29 -9.63 -10.15
C LEU A 202 13.32 -8.94 -9.19
N GLU A 203 13.80 -8.04 -8.33
CA GLU A 203 12.97 -7.18 -7.46
C GLU A 203 12.05 -6.29 -8.29
N PHE A 204 12.58 -5.65 -9.32
CA PHE A 204 11.77 -4.83 -10.23
C PHE A 204 10.74 -5.66 -10.99
N LEU A 205 11.14 -6.80 -11.57
CA LEU A 205 10.24 -7.66 -12.34
C LEU A 205 9.11 -8.24 -11.48
N GLU A 206 9.43 -8.69 -10.26
CA GLU A 206 8.46 -9.16 -9.29
C GLU A 206 7.37 -8.11 -9.06
N THR A 207 7.78 -6.88 -8.77
CA THR A 207 6.84 -5.81 -8.42
C THR A 207 6.13 -5.23 -9.63
N ALA A 208 6.81 -5.09 -10.77
CA ALA A 208 6.22 -4.51 -11.99
C ALA A 208 5.13 -5.40 -12.61
N LEU A 209 5.17 -6.71 -12.40
CA LEU A 209 4.22 -7.67 -12.97
C LEU A 209 3.24 -8.24 -11.94
N GLY A 210 3.44 -7.95 -10.65
CA GLY A 210 2.87 -8.77 -9.59
C GLY A 210 1.73 -8.16 -8.79
N TYR A 211 1.39 -6.89 -8.92
CA TYR A 211 0.44 -6.23 -8.02
C TYR A 211 -0.73 -5.58 -8.76
N GLY A 212 -1.88 -5.43 -8.08
CA GLY A 212 -3.06 -4.78 -8.63
C GLY A 212 -4.25 -4.86 -7.67
N ASN A 213 -5.23 -3.98 -7.85
CA ASN A 213 -6.40 -3.85 -6.98
C ASN A 213 -7.59 -4.74 -7.42
N ALA A 214 -7.38 -5.69 -8.33
CA ALA A 214 -8.46 -6.50 -8.90
C ALA A 214 -9.21 -7.35 -7.85
N SER A 215 -8.54 -7.79 -6.78
CA SER A 215 -9.16 -8.54 -5.69
C SER A 215 -10.22 -7.73 -4.95
N LEU A 216 -9.90 -6.48 -4.58
CA LEU A 216 -10.85 -5.59 -3.94
C LEU A 216 -12.04 -5.30 -4.87
N VAL A 217 -11.77 -5.00 -6.15
CA VAL A 217 -12.82 -4.74 -7.14
C VAL A 217 -13.76 -5.94 -7.29
N LEU A 218 -13.20 -7.15 -7.49
CA LEU A 218 -14.01 -8.38 -7.62
C LEU A 218 -14.86 -8.64 -6.36
N SER A 219 -14.28 -8.47 -5.19
CA SER A 219 -14.99 -8.68 -3.93
C SER A 219 -16.20 -7.76 -3.80
N LEU A 220 -16.08 -6.51 -4.23
CA LEU A 220 -17.16 -5.51 -4.17
C LEU A 220 -18.21 -5.69 -5.28
N GLU A 221 -17.85 -6.34 -6.40
CA GLU A 221 -18.79 -6.63 -7.50
C GLU A 221 -19.82 -7.71 -7.13
N LEU A 222 -19.51 -8.58 -6.17
CA LEU A 222 -20.34 -9.71 -5.74
C LEU A 222 -21.06 -9.49 -4.40
N VAL A 223 -20.97 -8.27 -3.85
CA VAL A 223 -21.61 -7.89 -2.58
C VAL A 223 -22.59 -6.75 -2.81
N SER A 224 -23.73 -6.78 -2.10
CA SER A 224 -24.75 -5.73 -2.18
C SER A 224 -24.20 -4.37 -1.72
N GLN A 225 -24.77 -3.28 -2.24
CA GLN A 225 -24.33 -1.91 -1.98
C GLN A 225 -24.21 -1.58 -0.48
N ASN A 226 -25.18 -2.02 0.32
CA ASN A 226 -25.22 -1.74 1.76
C ASN A 226 -24.09 -2.40 2.56
N SER A 227 -23.53 -3.51 2.06
CA SER A 227 -22.52 -4.31 2.78
C SER A 227 -21.10 -4.11 2.24
N ARG A 228 -20.91 -3.34 1.16
CA ARG A 228 -19.60 -3.13 0.54
C ARG A 228 -18.56 -2.56 1.50
N VAL A 229 -18.95 -1.57 2.30
CA VAL A 229 -18.03 -0.93 3.26
C VAL A 229 -17.57 -1.93 4.31
N ALA A 230 -18.49 -2.69 4.91
CA ALA A 230 -18.14 -3.68 5.93
C ALA A 230 -17.29 -4.82 5.36
N PHE A 231 -17.59 -5.28 4.13
CA PHE A 231 -16.83 -6.32 3.46
C PHE A 231 -15.41 -5.86 3.11
N SER A 232 -15.26 -4.64 2.62
CA SER A 232 -13.97 -4.00 2.34
C SER A 232 -13.14 -3.85 3.62
N CYS A 233 -13.74 -3.39 4.73
CA CYS A 233 -13.06 -3.31 6.02
C CYS A 233 -12.58 -4.69 6.51
N LEU A 234 -13.39 -5.73 6.34
CA LEU A 234 -13.04 -7.09 6.74
C LEU A 234 -11.86 -7.63 5.91
N SER A 235 -11.87 -7.39 4.60
CA SER A 235 -10.76 -7.75 3.71
C SER A 235 -9.46 -7.05 4.11
N ASP A 236 -9.53 -5.75 4.39
CA ASP A 236 -8.39 -4.96 4.86
C ASP A 236 -7.84 -5.45 6.20
N ILE A 237 -8.71 -5.80 7.15
CA ILE A 237 -8.33 -6.36 8.45
C ILE A 237 -7.56 -7.68 8.27
N LEU A 238 -8.07 -8.59 7.43
CA LEU A 238 -7.41 -9.86 7.16
C LEU A 238 -6.04 -9.65 6.49
N SER A 239 -5.92 -8.69 5.59
CA SER A 239 -4.64 -8.32 4.96
C SER A 239 -3.65 -7.73 5.98
N CYS A 240 -4.11 -6.88 6.91
CA CYS A 240 -3.28 -6.35 7.99
C CYS A 240 -2.79 -7.44 8.95
N LEU A 241 -3.66 -8.42 9.29
CA LEU A 241 -3.28 -9.58 10.10
C LEU A 241 -2.21 -10.43 9.37
N GLY A 242 -2.36 -10.63 8.06
CA GLY A 242 -1.33 -11.27 7.24
C GLY A 242 -0.01 -10.52 7.30
N GLY A 243 -0.03 -9.20 7.11
CA GLY A 243 1.16 -8.35 7.23
C GLY A 243 1.81 -8.43 8.61
N ALA A 244 1.03 -8.45 9.69
CA ALA A 244 1.55 -8.61 11.06
C ALA A 244 2.18 -9.99 11.29
N PHE A 245 1.60 -11.05 10.72
CA PHE A 245 2.14 -12.40 10.78
C PHE A 245 3.50 -12.51 10.08
N PHE A 246 3.77 -11.69 9.07
CA PHE A 246 5.08 -11.64 8.42
C PHE A 246 6.21 -11.31 9.41
N GLY A 247 5.99 -10.40 10.38
CA GLY A 247 6.98 -10.11 11.42
C GLY A 247 7.34 -11.34 12.26
N LEU A 248 6.37 -12.24 12.52
CA LEU A 248 6.61 -13.51 13.22
C LEU A 248 7.39 -14.51 12.34
N ILE A 249 7.09 -14.59 11.05
CA ILE A 249 7.84 -15.42 10.09
C ILE A 249 9.28 -14.95 10.03
N ALA A 250 9.52 -13.64 9.89
CA ALA A 250 10.86 -13.05 9.83
C ALA A 250 11.64 -13.29 11.12
N TRP A 251 10.97 -13.28 12.28
CA TRP A 251 11.60 -13.59 13.57
C TRP A 251 12.03 -15.06 13.68
N LYS A 252 11.20 -15.99 13.18
CA LYS A 252 11.48 -17.44 13.26
C LYS A 252 12.42 -17.92 12.15
N ILE A 253 12.44 -17.25 11.00
CA ILE A 253 13.26 -17.59 9.84
C ILE A 253 14.12 -16.37 9.49
N PRO A 254 15.18 -16.07 10.25
CA PRO A 254 15.97 -14.85 10.07
C PRO A 254 16.80 -14.86 8.78
N TYR A 255 17.16 -16.02 8.22
CA TYR A 255 17.93 -16.10 6.99
C TYR A 255 17.08 -15.73 5.77
N TRP A 256 17.45 -14.64 5.09
CA TRP A 256 16.63 -13.98 4.06
C TRP A 256 16.18 -14.90 2.91
N ARG A 257 17.03 -15.83 2.46
CA ARG A 257 16.66 -16.75 1.36
C ARG A 257 15.58 -17.74 1.78
N HIS A 258 15.65 -18.28 3.00
CA HIS A 258 14.63 -19.18 3.53
C HIS A 258 13.34 -18.44 3.83
N MET A 259 13.41 -17.22 4.36
CA MET A 259 12.26 -16.37 4.60
C MET A 259 11.53 -16.05 3.28
N MET A 260 12.26 -15.69 2.21
CA MET A 260 11.68 -15.50 0.89
C MET A 260 10.95 -16.74 0.40
N ARG A 261 11.57 -17.92 0.45
CA ARG A 261 10.91 -19.17 0.05
C ARG A 261 9.63 -19.42 0.83
N ALA A 262 9.62 -19.12 2.13
CA ALA A 262 8.45 -19.30 2.99
C ALA A 262 7.26 -18.39 2.61
N ILE A 263 7.51 -17.16 2.14
CA ILE A 263 6.45 -16.21 1.78
C ILE A 263 6.03 -16.29 0.31
N TYR A 264 6.95 -16.67 -0.61
CA TYR A 264 6.65 -16.72 -2.04
C TYR A 264 6.10 -18.08 -2.50
N ALA A 265 6.55 -19.20 -1.94
CA ALA A 265 6.08 -20.51 -2.36
C ALA A 265 4.55 -20.73 -2.19
N PRO A 266 3.90 -20.26 -1.11
CA PRO A 266 2.45 -20.41 -0.97
C PRO A 266 1.65 -19.67 -2.04
N LEU A 267 2.19 -18.62 -2.67
CA LEU A 267 1.51 -17.92 -3.75
C LEU A 267 1.31 -18.79 -5.00
N LEU A 268 2.13 -19.83 -5.20
CA LEU A 268 1.96 -20.75 -6.32
C LEU A 268 0.65 -21.56 -6.21
N VAL A 269 0.11 -21.74 -4.99
CA VAL A 269 -1.19 -22.41 -4.77
C VAL A 269 -2.34 -21.63 -5.42
N VAL A 270 -2.15 -20.33 -5.66
CA VAL A 270 -3.16 -19.47 -6.31
C VAL A 270 -3.46 -19.92 -7.75
N VAL A 271 -2.63 -20.77 -8.36
CA VAL A 271 -2.96 -21.39 -9.66
C VAL A 271 -4.32 -22.10 -9.62
N PHE A 272 -4.68 -22.72 -8.50
CA PHE A 272 -5.98 -23.40 -8.35
C PHE A 272 -7.18 -22.45 -8.34
N TYR A 273 -6.96 -21.12 -8.18
CA TYR A 273 -8.04 -20.12 -8.26
C TYR A 273 -8.64 -20.03 -9.66
N ILE A 274 -7.97 -20.54 -10.69
CA ILE A 274 -8.55 -20.71 -12.03
C ILE A 274 -9.88 -21.47 -11.96
N PHE A 275 -10.00 -22.42 -11.05
CA PHE A 275 -11.20 -23.26 -10.89
C PHE A 275 -12.15 -22.75 -9.79
N LEU A 276 -11.63 -22.04 -8.80
CA LEU A 276 -12.37 -21.65 -7.59
C LEU A 276 -13.01 -20.26 -7.70
N VAL A 277 -12.36 -19.33 -8.40
CA VAL A 277 -12.79 -17.93 -8.51
C VAL A 277 -13.47 -17.70 -9.85
N ASP A 278 -14.67 -17.13 -9.81
CA ASP A 278 -15.40 -16.74 -11.02
C ASP A 278 -15.06 -15.28 -11.38
N GLU A 279 -15.39 -14.88 -12.63
CA GLU A 279 -15.18 -13.51 -13.11
C GLU A 279 -16.19 -12.53 -12.49
N GLY A 280 -15.86 -11.25 -12.48
CA GLY A 280 -16.72 -10.18 -11.96
C GLY A 280 -18.00 -10.01 -12.79
N VAL A 281 -19.18 -10.08 -12.15
CA VAL A 281 -20.47 -9.98 -12.83
C VAL A 281 -20.62 -8.62 -13.54
N ARG A 282 -20.20 -7.54 -12.92
CA ARG A 282 -20.25 -6.19 -13.53
C ARG A 282 -19.36 -6.11 -14.77
N TRP A 283 -18.17 -6.71 -14.72
CA TRP A 283 -17.27 -6.77 -15.88
C TRP A 283 -17.84 -7.60 -17.01
N LEU A 284 -18.43 -8.78 -16.70
CA LEU A 284 -19.08 -9.64 -17.70
C LEU A 284 -20.22 -8.91 -18.41
N LEU A 285 -21.07 -8.19 -17.67
CA LEU A 285 -22.16 -7.38 -18.22
C LEU A 285 -21.64 -6.22 -19.08
N ALA A 286 -20.60 -5.52 -18.62
CA ALA A 286 -20.00 -4.40 -19.36
C ALA A 286 -19.32 -4.87 -20.67
N ASN A 287 -18.84 -6.12 -20.73
CA ASN A 287 -18.23 -6.71 -21.93
C ASN A 287 -19.20 -7.56 -22.75
N ASN A 288 -20.51 -7.38 -22.55
CA ASN A 288 -21.60 -8.09 -23.27
C ASN A 288 -21.55 -9.63 -23.16
N ARG A 289 -20.91 -10.17 -22.09
CA ARG A 289 -20.86 -11.63 -21.78
C ARG A 289 -21.99 -11.99 -20.81
N LYS A 290 -23.24 -11.66 -21.18
CA LYS A 290 -24.41 -11.76 -20.31
C LYS A 290 -24.70 -13.19 -19.87
N HIS A 291 -24.55 -14.19 -20.75
CA HIS A 291 -24.72 -15.60 -20.43
C HIS A 291 -23.80 -16.08 -19.29
N GLU A 292 -22.56 -15.60 -19.29
CA GLU A 292 -21.60 -15.95 -18.22
C GLU A 292 -21.96 -15.24 -16.91
N ALA A 293 -22.41 -13.99 -16.97
CA ALA A 293 -22.89 -13.27 -15.79
C ALA A 293 -24.06 -14.00 -15.11
N VAL A 294 -25.04 -14.44 -15.90
CA VAL A 294 -26.18 -15.23 -15.39
C VAL A 294 -25.72 -16.58 -14.81
N ARG A 295 -24.75 -17.25 -15.44
CA ARG A 295 -24.17 -18.49 -14.92
C ARG A 295 -23.52 -18.26 -13.54
N VAL A 296 -22.76 -17.19 -13.37
CA VAL A 296 -22.11 -16.85 -12.09
C VAL A 296 -23.16 -16.56 -11.01
N LEU A 297 -24.19 -15.75 -11.32
CA LEU A 297 -25.27 -15.45 -10.38
C LEU A 297 -26.05 -16.69 -9.93
N ASN A 298 -26.37 -17.59 -10.86
CA ASN A 298 -27.02 -18.87 -10.54
C ASN A 298 -26.12 -19.79 -9.72
N LYS A 299 -24.80 -19.80 -9.98
CA LYS A 299 -23.83 -20.54 -9.16
C LYS A 299 -23.80 -20.00 -7.72
N VAL A 300 -23.79 -18.66 -7.55
CA VAL A 300 -23.84 -18.03 -6.23
C VAL A 300 -25.12 -18.39 -5.49
N ALA A 301 -26.28 -18.32 -6.15
CA ALA A 301 -27.57 -18.72 -5.58
C ALA A 301 -27.55 -20.18 -5.11
N LYS A 302 -27.05 -21.09 -5.95
CA LYS A 302 -26.94 -22.53 -5.62
C LYS A 302 -26.02 -22.78 -4.43
N VAL A 303 -24.85 -22.16 -4.37
CA VAL A 303 -23.89 -22.34 -3.26
C VAL A 303 -24.43 -21.77 -1.95
N ASN A 304 -25.16 -20.65 -2.04
CA ASN A 304 -25.80 -20.01 -0.88
C ASN A 304 -27.11 -20.73 -0.45
N ASN A 305 -27.59 -21.70 -1.23
CA ASN A 305 -28.90 -22.36 -1.03
C ASN A 305 -30.06 -21.34 -1.03
N ILE A 306 -30.02 -20.36 -1.92
CA ILE A 306 -31.05 -19.31 -2.06
C ILE A 306 -31.81 -19.53 -3.37
N THR A 307 -33.12 -19.53 -3.30
CA THR A 307 -33.98 -19.46 -4.50
C THR A 307 -34.26 -18.00 -4.84
N LEU A 308 -33.88 -17.60 -6.04
CA LEU A 308 -34.14 -16.26 -6.56
C LEU A 308 -35.66 -16.04 -6.70
N SER A 309 -36.11 -14.83 -6.44
CA SER A 309 -37.51 -14.44 -6.67
C SER A 309 -37.89 -14.58 -8.15
N SER A 310 -39.18 -14.80 -8.45
CA SER A 310 -39.67 -14.88 -9.84
C SER A 310 -39.33 -13.61 -10.63
N LYS A 311 -39.28 -12.46 -9.99
CA LYS A 311 -38.88 -11.19 -10.60
C LYS A 311 -37.40 -11.15 -10.97
N ALA A 312 -36.52 -11.65 -10.07
CA ALA A 312 -35.09 -11.74 -10.34
C ALA A 312 -34.80 -12.75 -11.47
N GLN A 313 -35.49 -13.87 -11.48
CA GLN A 313 -35.34 -14.88 -12.54
C GLN A 313 -35.79 -14.32 -13.90
N GLN A 314 -36.92 -13.64 -13.99
CA GLN A 314 -37.36 -12.97 -15.20
C GLN A 314 -36.37 -11.92 -15.70
N MET A 315 -35.73 -11.15 -14.80
CA MET A 315 -34.68 -10.20 -15.17
C MET A 315 -33.46 -10.88 -15.78
N LEU A 316 -33.05 -12.04 -15.24
CA LEU A 316 -31.93 -12.82 -15.79
C LEU A 316 -32.26 -13.40 -17.16
N ASP A 317 -33.49 -13.86 -17.36
CA ASP A 317 -33.95 -14.40 -18.63
C ASP A 317 -34.02 -13.28 -19.70
N MET A 318 -34.54 -12.09 -19.36
CA MET A 318 -34.53 -10.93 -20.26
C MET A 318 -33.13 -10.53 -20.75
N ILE A 319 -32.14 -10.52 -19.86
CA ILE A 319 -30.74 -10.20 -20.21
C ILE A 319 -30.19 -11.22 -21.21
N THR A 320 -30.52 -12.49 -21.00
CA THR A 320 -30.08 -13.60 -21.86
C THR A 320 -30.69 -13.46 -23.25
N GLU A 321 -32.00 -13.13 -23.32
CA GLU A 321 -32.70 -12.89 -24.60
C GLU A 321 -32.18 -11.64 -25.34
N GLU A 322 -31.85 -10.56 -24.60
CA GLU A 322 -31.26 -9.36 -25.20
C GLU A 322 -29.90 -9.65 -25.84
N GLN A 323 -29.08 -10.49 -25.24
CA GLN A 323 -27.81 -10.89 -25.83
C GLN A 323 -28.01 -11.68 -27.10
N ASN A 324 -28.91 -12.67 -27.09
CA ASN A 324 -29.23 -13.47 -28.27
C ASN A 324 -29.70 -12.58 -29.44
N LYS A 325 -30.58 -11.60 -29.18
CA LYS A 325 -31.04 -10.64 -30.17
C LYS A 325 -29.93 -9.70 -30.68
N ALA A 326 -28.99 -9.29 -29.80
CA ALA A 326 -27.87 -8.43 -30.17
C ALA A 326 -26.84 -9.18 -31.04
N GLU A 327 -26.63 -10.45 -30.80
CA GLU A 327 -25.76 -11.32 -31.61
C GLU A 327 -26.36 -11.54 -33.01
N GLU A 328 -27.68 -11.67 -33.13
CA GLU A 328 -28.37 -11.77 -34.40
C GLU A 328 -28.35 -10.45 -35.23
N THR A 329 -28.34 -9.30 -34.56
CA THR A 329 -28.44 -7.99 -35.24
C THR A 329 -27.08 -7.33 -35.55
N GLY A 330 -25.97 -7.86 -35.04
CA GLY A 330 -24.60 -7.43 -35.40
C GLY A 330 -24.23 -5.98 -35.06
N LYS A 331 -24.97 -5.30 -34.16
CA LYS A 331 -24.71 -3.89 -33.80
C LYS A 331 -23.67 -3.80 -32.68
N PRO A 332 -22.49 -3.19 -32.91
CA PRO A 332 -21.56 -2.87 -31.83
C PRO A 332 -22.13 -1.74 -30.98
N GLN A 333 -22.29 -1.95 -29.68
CA GLN A 333 -22.60 -0.86 -28.75
C GLN A 333 -21.33 -0.02 -28.56
N THR A 334 -21.36 1.21 -29.02
CA THR A 334 -20.31 2.21 -28.82
C THR A 334 -20.27 2.61 -27.34
N GLN A 335 -19.21 2.21 -26.64
CA GLN A 335 -18.91 2.77 -25.33
C GLN A 335 -18.43 4.22 -25.51
N GLU A 336 -19.15 5.17 -24.91
CA GLU A 336 -18.66 6.55 -24.78
C GLU A 336 -17.40 6.57 -23.91
N THR A 337 -16.26 6.83 -24.53
CA THR A 337 -15.00 7.04 -23.81
C THR A 337 -15.11 8.35 -23.02
N PRO A 338 -14.83 8.34 -21.71
CA PRO A 338 -14.88 9.58 -20.93
C PRO A 338 -13.84 10.56 -21.46
N HIS A 339 -14.27 11.77 -21.80
CA HIS A 339 -13.40 12.84 -22.29
C HIS A 339 -12.55 13.41 -21.15
N ILE A 340 -11.47 12.75 -20.78
CA ILE A 340 -10.48 13.22 -19.78
C ILE A 340 -9.92 14.59 -20.18
N LEU A 341 -9.75 14.84 -21.50
CA LEU A 341 -9.29 16.13 -22.01
C LEU A 341 -10.21 17.30 -21.64
N SER A 342 -11.51 17.08 -21.51
CA SER A 342 -12.44 18.16 -21.13
C SER A 342 -12.20 18.64 -19.69
N VAL A 343 -11.78 17.73 -18.81
CA VAL A 343 -11.47 18.03 -17.39
C VAL A 343 -10.22 18.91 -17.28
N LEU A 344 -9.20 18.63 -18.10
CA LEU A 344 -7.94 19.39 -18.11
C LEU A 344 -8.11 20.83 -18.64
N ARG A 345 -9.23 21.14 -19.26
CA ARG A 345 -9.53 22.50 -19.74
C ARG A 345 -10.00 23.45 -18.63
N SER A 346 -10.50 22.90 -17.51
CA SER A 346 -10.95 23.70 -16.36
C SER A 346 -9.80 23.98 -15.40
N LYS A 347 -9.41 25.24 -15.23
CA LYS A 347 -8.35 25.66 -14.29
C LYS A 347 -8.66 25.28 -12.84
N LYS A 348 -9.93 25.37 -12.42
CA LYS A 348 -10.37 24.99 -11.06
C LYS A 348 -10.14 23.49 -10.81
N MET A 349 -10.52 22.64 -11.79
CA MET A 349 -10.35 21.19 -11.66
C MET A 349 -8.89 20.77 -11.70
N VAL A 350 -8.08 21.38 -12.58
CA VAL A 350 -6.62 21.12 -12.62
C VAL A 350 -5.98 21.46 -11.29
N LEU A 351 -6.33 22.60 -10.67
CA LEU A 351 -5.82 22.98 -9.36
C LEU A 351 -6.22 21.96 -8.28
N ARG A 352 -7.49 21.50 -8.27
CA ARG A 352 -7.94 20.48 -7.31
C ARG A 352 -7.23 19.15 -7.51
N ILE A 353 -7.04 18.72 -8.77
CA ILE A 353 -6.26 17.51 -9.08
C ILE A 353 -4.84 17.65 -8.56
N ALA A 354 -4.20 18.81 -8.76
CA ALA A 354 -2.84 19.07 -8.29
C ALA A 354 -2.74 19.05 -6.75
N ILE A 355 -3.71 19.66 -6.05
CA ILE A 355 -3.75 19.64 -4.57
C ILE A 355 -3.94 18.21 -4.06
N ILE A 356 -4.90 17.46 -4.61
CA ILE A 356 -5.16 16.08 -4.21
C ILE A 356 -3.94 15.19 -4.51
N ALA A 357 -3.31 15.36 -5.66
CA ALA A 357 -2.10 14.63 -6.03
C ALA A 357 -0.92 14.93 -5.09
N ALA A 358 -0.73 16.20 -4.71
CA ALA A 358 0.29 16.59 -3.72
C ALA A 358 -0.02 16.02 -2.33
N CYS A 359 -1.28 16.02 -1.92
CA CYS A 359 -1.71 15.35 -0.69
C CYS A 359 -1.40 13.85 -0.75
N PHE A 360 -1.75 13.15 -1.83
CA PHE A 360 -1.44 11.72 -1.97
C PHE A 360 0.06 11.45 -1.97
N PHE A 361 0.87 12.31 -2.58
CA PHE A 361 2.33 12.18 -2.55
C PHE A 361 2.86 12.20 -1.12
N CYS A 362 2.51 13.22 -0.33
CA CYS A 362 2.94 13.33 1.06
C CYS A 362 2.33 12.21 1.94
N CYS A 363 1.05 11.86 1.72
CA CYS A 363 0.39 10.77 2.45
C CYS A 363 1.11 9.44 2.25
N MET A 364 1.38 9.06 0.99
CA MET A 364 2.05 7.81 0.64
C MET A 364 3.51 7.81 1.11
N PHE A 365 4.19 8.95 1.04
CA PHE A 365 5.55 9.11 1.55
C PHE A 365 5.60 8.84 3.06
N VAL A 366 4.74 9.49 3.86
CA VAL A 366 4.68 9.30 5.32
C VAL A 366 4.22 7.89 5.67
N PHE A 367 3.19 7.37 4.98
CA PHE A 367 2.64 6.04 5.21
C PHE A 367 3.68 4.94 4.98
N SER A 368 4.33 4.94 3.81
CA SER A 368 5.35 3.93 3.46
C SER A 368 6.62 4.12 4.27
N GLY A 369 7.10 5.37 4.39
CA GLY A 369 8.31 5.69 5.13
C GLY A 369 8.23 5.29 6.60
N SER A 370 7.07 5.48 7.23
CA SER A 370 6.86 5.07 8.63
C SER A 370 6.94 3.54 8.82
N VAL A 371 6.52 2.73 7.84
CA VAL A 371 6.66 1.27 7.89
C VAL A 371 8.13 0.87 7.73
N ILE A 372 8.82 1.44 6.75
CA ILE A 372 10.22 1.12 6.45
C ILE A 372 11.12 1.45 7.64
N ASN A 373 10.95 2.63 8.24
CA ASN A 373 11.73 3.04 9.40
C ASN A 373 11.30 2.38 10.72
N SER A 374 10.31 1.48 10.72
CA SER A 374 9.91 0.75 11.94
C SER A 374 11.00 -0.17 12.47
N THR A 375 11.92 -0.60 11.62
CA THR A 375 13.04 -1.48 11.98
C THR A 375 14.24 -0.73 12.57
N THR A 376 14.32 0.60 12.36
CA THR A 376 15.38 1.44 12.94
C THR A 376 15.01 1.97 14.33
N ILE A 377 13.73 1.87 14.73
CA ILE A 377 13.27 2.28 16.04
C ILE A 377 13.81 1.32 17.11
N SER A 378 14.19 1.87 18.28
CA SER A 378 14.66 1.11 19.42
C SER A 378 13.70 -0.02 19.81
N GLY A 379 14.24 -1.17 20.22
CA GLY A 379 13.48 -2.35 20.61
C GLY A 379 13.55 -3.48 19.60
N ASN A 380 12.61 -4.44 19.69
CA ASN A 380 12.58 -5.58 18.80
C ASN A 380 11.97 -5.20 17.43
N LYS A 381 12.79 -5.18 16.37
CA LYS A 381 12.39 -4.81 15.00
C LYS A 381 11.21 -5.61 14.46
N TYR A 382 11.11 -6.90 14.80
CA TYR A 382 10.03 -7.78 14.35
C TYR A 382 8.69 -7.43 15.03
N LEU A 383 8.76 -7.17 16.33
CA LEU A 383 7.59 -6.77 17.12
C LEU A 383 7.10 -5.37 16.70
N ASN A 384 8.02 -4.42 16.52
CA ASN A 384 7.70 -3.07 16.07
C ASN A 384 6.96 -3.10 14.74
N TYR A 385 7.45 -3.87 13.76
CA TYR A 385 6.79 -4.04 12.47
C TYR A 385 5.39 -4.66 12.61
N SER A 386 5.25 -5.74 13.38
CA SER A 386 3.95 -6.42 13.59
C SER A 386 2.92 -5.49 14.22
N ILE A 387 3.31 -4.73 15.24
CA ILE A 387 2.44 -3.73 15.88
C ILE A 387 2.05 -2.63 14.87
N MET A 388 3.00 -2.15 14.05
CA MET A 388 2.73 -1.18 12.99
C MET A 388 1.63 -1.62 12.03
N MET A 389 1.61 -2.90 11.65
CA MET A 389 0.56 -3.46 10.79
C MET A 389 -0.77 -3.56 11.54
N LEU A 390 -0.76 -3.99 12.81
CA LEU A 390 -1.96 -4.14 13.62
C LEU A 390 -2.63 -2.80 13.97
N VAL A 391 -1.86 -1.73 14.14
CA VAL A 391 -2.38 -0.36 14.42
C VAL A 391 -3.30 0.14 13.30
N ALA A 392 -3.14 -0.36 12.08
CA ALA A 392 -4.03 0.00 10.98
C ALA A 392 -5.47 -0.52 11.19
N VAL A 393 -5.68 -1.61 11.94
CA VAL A 393 -7.00 -2.24 12.14
C VAL A 393 -7.98 -1.30 12.90
N PRO A 394 -7.67 -0.84 14.14
CA PRO A 394 -8.57 0.08 14.83
C PRO A 394 -8.74 1.40 14.08
N THR A 395 -7.76 1.83 13.32
CA THR A 395 -7.82 3.06 12.52
C THR A 395 -8.96 3.03 11.50
N ARG A 396 -9.23 1.88 10.87
CA ARG A 396 -10.33 1.74 9.89
C ARG A 396 -11.69 1.97 10.54
N VAL A 397 -11.90 1.42 11.73
CA VAL A 397 -13.15 1.61 12.48
C VAL A 397 -13.33 3.07 12.88
N VAL A 398 -12.28 3.69 13.43
CA VAL A 398 -12.28 5.12 13.80
C VAL A 398 -12.59 5.99 12.59
N THR A 399 -11.98 5.70 11.43
CA THR A 399 -12.22 6.47 10.20
C THR A 399 -13.68 6.40 9.76
N ALA A 400 -14.27 5.19 9.74
CA ALA A 400 -15.66 5.02 9.35
C ALA A 400 -16.62 5.81 10.26
N LEU A 401 -16.39 5.81 11.58
CA LEU A 401 -17.22 6.52 12.55
C LEU A 401 -17.05 8.04 12.50
N THR A 402 -15.83 8.53 12.32
CA THR A 402 -15.53 9.97 12.36
C THR A 402 -15.92 10.68 11.07
N LEU A 403 -15.66 10.08 9.90
CA LEU A 403 -16.03 10.66 8.62
C LEU A 403 -17.55 10.82 8.45
N THR A 404 -18.34 9.92 9.01
CA THR A 404 -19.81 10.04 8.96
C THR A 404 -20.34 11.13 9.88
N ARG A 405 -19.65 11.41 11.01
CA ARG A 405 -20.14 12.29 12.07
C ARG A 405 -19.61 13.72 11.99
N PHE A 406 -18.34 13.92 11.67
CA PHE A 406 -17.64 15.22 11.73
C PHE A 406 -17.29 15.85 10.38
N GLY A 407 -17.78 15.29 9.29
CA GLY A 407 -17.40 15.75 7.95
C GLY A 407 -16.09 15.13 7.45
N ARG A 408 -15.51 15.74 6.40
CA ARG A 408 -14.33 15.18 5.73
C ARG A 408 -13.08 16.01 6.03
N LYS A 409 -13.15 17.31 5.87
CA LYS A 409 -12.03 18.25 5.91
C LYS A 409 -11.38 18.35 7.30
N THR A 410 -12.19 18.61 8.33
CA THR A 410 -11.70 18.82 9.70
C THR A 410 -10.98 17.60 10.28
N PRO A 411 -11.54 16.38 10.22
CA PRO A 411 -10.85 15.21 10.76
C PRO A 411 -9.51 14.90 10.08
N ILE A 412 -9.39 15.14 8.76
CA ILE A 412 -8.14 14.95 8.02
C ILE A 412 -7.09 15.94 8.49
N CYS A 413 -7.45 17.22 8.57
CA CYS A 413 -6.54 18.27 9.04
C CYS A 413 -6.04 17.97 10.46
N VAL A 414 -6.93 17.65 11.39
CA VAL A 414 -6.60 17.31 12.78
C VAL A 414 -5.68 16.08 12.84
N ALA A 415 -6.01 15.01 12.08
CA ALA A 415 -5.20 13.81 12.05
C ALA A 415 -3.78 14.07 11.57
N TYR A 416 -3.59 14.88 10.51
CA TYR A 416 -2.25 15.20 10.01
C TYR A 416 -1.51 16.20 10.89
N CYS A 417 -2.18 17.14 11.57
CA CYS A 417 -1.58 17.97 12.61
C CYS A 417 -1.05 17.11 13.78
N LEU A 418 -1.86 16.18 14.28
CA LEU A 418 -1.43 15.24 15.32
C LEU A 418 -0.30 14.33 14.84
N CYS A 419 -0.37 13.86 13.60
CA CYS A 419 0.69 13.07 12.96
C CYS A 419 2.02 13.84 12.98
N ALA A 420 2.01 15.12 12.58
CA ALA A 420 3.18 15.98 12.59
C ALA A 420 3.74 16.15 14.01
N VAL A 421 2.88 16.42 14.99
CA VAL A 421 3.29 16.55 16.40
C VAL A 421 3.93 15.28 16.93
N PHE A 422 3.32 14.12 16.69
CA PHE A 422 3.83 12.83 17.18
C PHE A 422 5.17 12.45 16.55
N PHE A 423 5.34 12.61 15.23
CA PHE A 423 6.62 12.34 14.59
C PHE A 423 7.69 13.35 15.00
N MET A 424 7.34 14.64 15.10
CA MET A 424 8.28 15.66 15.57
C MET A 424 8.74 15.36 16.99
N THR A 425 7.82 15.07 17.90
CA THR A 425 8.15 14.74 19.29
C THR A 425 8.99 13.47 19.38
N SER A 426 8.66 12.42 18.61
CA SER A 426 9.41 11.16 18.63
C SER A 426 10.87 11.34 18.20
N ALA A 427 11.17 12.31 17.34
CA ALA A 427 12.53 12.61 16.88
C ALA A 427 13.47 13.13 18.00
N PHE A 428 12.91 13.77 19.02
CA PHE A 428 13.68 14.42 20.10
C PHE A 428 13.63 13.65 21.42
N VAL A 429 12.96 12.50 21.47
CA VAL A 429 12.93 11.66 22.69
C VAL A 429 14.31 11.07 22.96
N PRO A 430 14.86 11.25 24.18
CA PRO A 430 16.13 10.65 24.56
C PRO A 430 16.11 9.11 24.46
N LYS A 431 17.25 8.51 24.04
CA LYS A 431 17.38 7.04 23.93
C LYS A 431 17.12 6.29 25.24
N SER A 432 17.27 6.97 26.39
CA SER A 432 16.95 6.41 27.71
C SER A 432 15.48 6.09 27.90
N ILE A 433 14.58 6.78 27.18
CA ILE A 433 13.11 6.59 27.26
C ILE A 433 12.63 5.98 25.93
N TRP A 434 13.28 4.92 25.48
CA TRP A 434 13.02 4.30 24.17
C TRP A 434 11.55 3.93 23.94
N TRP A 435 10.84 3.48 24.98
CA TRP A 435 9.42 3.10 24.88
C TRP A 435 8.52 4.30 24.49
N ALA A 436 8.84 5.52 24.98
CA ALA A 436 8.08 6.71 24.62
C ALA A 436 8.25 7.05 23.12
N SER A 437 9.47 6.92 22.58
CA SER A 437 9.71 7.08 21.15
C SER A 437 8.87 6.09 20.32
N VAL A 438 8.82 4.82 20.75
CA VAL A 438 8.00 3.78 20.08
C VAL A 438 6.51 4.15 20.12
N VAL A 439 5.97 4.52 21.28
CA VAL A 439 4.55 4.88 21.43
C VAL A 439 4.18 6.09 20.57
N LEU A 440 5.00 7.14 20.61
CA LEU A 440 4.75 8.35 19.81
C LEU A 440 4.82 8.05 18.31
N TYR A 441 5.78 7.23 17.90
CA TYR A 441 5.91 6.84 16.50
C TYR A 441 4.72 6.01 16.03
N MET A 442 4.22 5.07 16.85
CA MET A 442 3.01 4.28 16.58
C MET A 442 1.76 5.16 16.51
N ALA A 443 1.65 6.18 17.38
CA ALA A 443 0.57 7.15 17.33
C ALA A 443 0.62 8.00 16.04
N GLY A 444 1.81 8.42 15.61
CA GLY A 444 2.01 9.10 14.33
C GLY A 444 1.59 8.21 13.14
N LYS A 445 1.96 6.93 13.17
CA LYS A 445 1.54 5.95 12.16
C LYS A 445 0.02 5.77 12.13
N MET A 446 -0.63 5.71 13.30
CA MET A 446 -2.09 5.61 13.40
C MET A 446 -2.76 6.80 12.70
N CYS A 447 -2.32 8.02 13.00
CA CYS A 447 -2.83 9.24 12.37
C CYS A 447 -2.56 9.27 10.85
N SER A 448 -1.37 8.86 10.40
CA SER A 448 -1.04 8.75 8.98
C SER A 448 -1.93 7.73 8.26
N SER A 449 -2.20 6.57 8.87
CA SER A 449 -3.09 5.54 8.30
C SER A 449 -4.53 6.04 8.18
N TYR A 450 -5.02 6.75 9.21
CA TYR A 450 -6.32 7.41 9.18
C TYR A 450 -6.44 8.41 8.03
N GLY A 451 -5.46 9.31 7.95
CA GLY A 451 -5.46 10.37 6.94
C GLY A 451 -5.34 9.83 5.51
N ASN A 452 -4.50 8.82 5.29
CA ASN A 452 -4.33 8.19 3.98
C ASN A 452 -5.67 7.59 3.46
N PHE A 453 -6.37 6.84 4.32
CA PHE A 453 -7.67 6.30 3.94
C PHE A 453 -8.72 7.38 3.70
N SER A 454 -8.77 8.40 4.57
CA SER A 454 -9.70 9.52 4.44
C SER A 454 -9.49 10.31 3.15
N MET A 455 -8.23 10.50 2.72
CA MET A 455 -7.91 11.16 1.45
C MET A 455 -8.44 10.40 0.23
N HIS A 456 -8.44 9.06 0.24
CA HIS A 456 -9.06 8.26 -0.82
C HIS A 456 -10.57 8.53 -0.90
N VAL A 457 -11.26 8.64 0.24
CA VAL A 457 -12.69 8.94 0.28
C VAL A 457 -12.95 10.33 -0.30
N VAL A 458 -12.19 11.35 0.13
CA VAL A 458 -12.34 12.74 -0.38
C VAL A 458 -12.10 12.81 -1.89
N ALA A 459 -11.06 12.14 -2.39
CA ALA A 459 -10.78 12.12 -3.84
C ALA A 459 -11.95 11.54 -4.63
N MET A 460 -12.61 10.50 -4.11
CA MET A 460 -13.80 9.92 -4.73
C MET A 460 -15.05 10.82 -4.68
N GLU A 461 -15.15 11.70 -3.69
CA GLU A 461 -16.29 12.61 -3.52
C GLU A 461 -16.14 13.90 -4.33
N VAL A 462 -14.90 14.40 -4.52
CA VAL A 462 -14.62 15.67 -5.22
C VAL A 462 -14.74 15.52 -6.74
N PHE A 463 -14.42 14.35 -7.31
CA PHE A 463 -14.41 14.17 -8.76
C PHE A 463 -15.78 13.76 -9.32
N PRO A 464 -16.15 14.27 -10.51
CA PRO A 464 -17.42 13.93 -11.15
C PRO A 464 -17.49 12.44 -11.50
N THR A 465 -18.69 11.85 -11.38
CA THR A 465 -18.91 10.40 -11.55
C THR A 465 -18.40 9.86 -12.88
N THR A 466 -18.52 10.62 -13.96
CA THR A 466 -18.10 10.25 -15.32
C THR A 466 -16.58 10.05 -15.45
N SER A 467 -15.76 10.78 -14.68
CA SER A 467 -14.29 10.75 -14.76
C SER A 467 -13.61 10.42 -13.42
N ARG A 468 -14.39 10.12 -12.38
CA ARG A 468 -13.93 9.88 -11.00
C ARG A 468 -12.78 8.88 -10.90
N ASN A 469 -12.96 7.70 -11.47
CA ASN A 469 -11.98 6.64 -11.39
C ASN A 469 -10.65 7.05 -12.05
N SER A 470 -10.73 7.64 -13.24
CA SER A 470 -9.54 8.07 -13.98
C SER A 470 -8.76 9.15 -13.24
N LEU A 471 -9.46 10.18 -12.72
CA LEU A 471 -8.83 11.28 -12.00
C LEU A 471 -8.25 10.84 -10.66
N THR A 472 -8.96 9.99 -9.92
CA THR A 472 -8.46 9.41 -8.67
C THR A 472 -7.23 8.54 -8.93
N ASN A 473 -7.22 7.75 -9.99
CA ASN A 473 -6.07 6.94 -10.36
C ASN A 473 -4.86 7.77 -10.77
N ILE A 474 -5.05 8.87 -11.50
CA ILE A 474 -3.97 9.81 -11.85
C ILE A 474 -3.36 10.40 -10.57
N ALA A 475 -4.20 10.92 -9.68
CA ALA A 475 -3.73 11.50 -8.41
C ALA A 475 -3.02 10.46 -7.53
N ASN A 476 -3.54 9.24 -7.45
CA ASN A 476 -2.92 8.15 -6.70
C ASN A 476 -1.58 7.69 -7.33
N THR A 477 -1.47 7.71 -8.66
CA THR A 477 -0.21 7.42 -9.36
C THR A 477 0.88 8.42 -8.98
N VAL A 478 0.55 9.73 -8.93
CA VAL A 478 1.48 10.75 -8.41
C VAL A 478 1.81 10.47 -6.94
N GLY A 479 0.83 10.06 -6.13
CA GLY A 479 1.05 9.67 -4.74
C GLY A 479 2.09 8.56 -4.57
N ARG A 480 2.11 7.58 -5.48
CA ARG A 480 3.10 6.49 -5.44
C ARG A 480 4.54 6.93 -5.65
N LEU A 481 4.77 8.08 -6.30
CA LEU A 481 6.12 8.67 -6.35
C LEU A 481 6.64 9.00 -4.94
N GLY A 482 5.76 9.39 -4.01
CA GLY A 482 6.12 9.55 -2.59
C GLY A 482 6.58 8.22 -1.96
N ALA A 483 5.89 7.11 -2.27
CA ALA A 483 6.32 5.78 -1.80
C ALA A 483 7.66 5.33 -2.41
N VAL A 484 7.97 5.74 -3.65
CA VAL A 484 9.27 5.48 -4.30
C VAL A 484 10.43 6.17 -3.57
N LEU A 485 10.19 7.37 -3.02
CA LEU A 485 11.19 8.12 -2.24
C LEU A 485 11.32 7.64 -0.80
N ALA A 486 10.29 7.02 -0.24
CA ALA A 486 10.25 6.61 1.16
C ALA A 486 11.43 5.69 1.59
N PRO A 487 11.90 4.71 0.79
CA PRO A 487 13.05 3.87 1.15
C PRO A 487 14.38 4.61 1.29
N GLN A 488 14.48 5.85 0.83
CA GLN A 488 15.69 6.67 1.00
C GLN A 488 15.76 7.33 2.39
N THR A 489 14.65 7.36 3.12
CA THR A 489 14.58 8.04 4.43
C THR A 489 15.51 7.46 5.51
N PRO A 490 15.82 6.15 5.59
CA PRO A 490 16.80 5.64 6.54
C PRO A 490 18.22 6.20 6.36
N LEU A 491 18.58 6.67 5.15
CA LEU A 491 19.87 7.33 4.92
C LEU A 491 20.00 8.63 5.71
N LEU A 492 18.90 9.29 5.99
CA LEU A 492 18.89 10.56 6.74
C LEU A 492 19.34 10.36 8.20
N GLU A 493 19.23 9.16 8.75
CA GLU A 493 19.64 8.84 10.10
C GLU A 493 21.17 8.97 10.30
N GLN A 494 21.94 8.85 9.21
CA GLN A 494 23.39 9.05 9.22
C GLN A 494 23.79 10.50 9.53
N TYR A 495 22.93 11.48 9.22
CA TYR A 495 23.20 12.89 9.50
C TYR A 495 22.74 13.30 10.91
N MET A 496 21.55 12.84 11.32
CA MET A 496 20.99 13.11 12.64
C MET A 496 20.03 11.98 13.03
N SER A 497 20.21 11.45 14.23
CA SER A 497 19.25 10.50 14.82
C SER A 497 17.86 11.15 14.89
N GLY A 498 16.85 10.49 14.29
CA GLY A 498 15.48 10.99 14.25
C GLY A 498 15.15 11.92 13.07
N LEU A 499 16.11 12.28 12.20
CA LEU A 499 15.84 13.12 11.02
C LEU A 499 14.73 12.56 10.11
N PRO A 500 14.61 11.24 9.87
CA PRO A 500 13.47 10.67 9.16
C PRO A 500 12.12 11.09 9.74
N SER A 501 11.98 11.05 11.07
CA SER A 501 10.75 11.46 11.76
C SER A 501 10.43 12.95 11.59
N VAL A 502 11.45 13.81 11.58
CA VAL A 502 11.28 15.25 11.30
C VAL A 502 10.76 15.45 9.87
N VAL A 503 11.32 14.75 8.89
CA VAL A 503 10.88 14.85 7.49
C VAL A 503 9.43 14.36 7.34
N PHE A 504 9.04 13.28 8.04
CA PHE A 504 7.66 12.84 8.07
C PHE A 504 6.72 13.85 8.73
N ALA A 505 7.16 14.52 9.79
CA ALA A 505 6.40 15.59 10.44
C ALA A 505 6.14 16.77 9.50
N VAL A 506 7.16 17.21 8.76
CA VAL A 506 7.04 18.29 7.77
C VAL A 506 6.10 17.90 6.64
N ALA A 507 6.23 16.69 6.10
CA ALA A 507 5.33 16.18 5.07
C ALA A 507 3.89 16.05 5.57
N ALA A 508 3.66 15.60 6.79
CA ALA A 508 2.35 15.53 7.41
C ALA A 508 1.73 16.93 7.58
N LEU A 509 2.51 17.92 8.03
CA LEU A 509 2.07 19.31 8.14
C LEU A 509 1.68 19.88 6.77
N ALA A 510 2.42 19.56 5.72
CA ALA A 510 2.08 19.97 4.35
C ALA A 510 0.70 19.43 3.95
N VAL A 511 0.38 18.16 4.25
CA VAL A 511 -0.97 17.61 4.00
C VAL A 511 -2.02 18.33 4.82
N ALA A 512 -1.77 18.62 6.09
CA ALA A 512 -2.71 19.37 6.94
C ALA A 512 -3.06 20.71 6.33
N ILE A 513 -2.06 21.47 5.85
CA ILE A 513 -2.25 22.77 5.20
C ILE A 513 -2.99 22.62 3.85
N LEU A 514 -2.56 21.68 3.00
CA LEU A 514 -3.18 21.46 1.70
C LEU A 514 -4.63 20.96 1.81
N SER A 515 -4.95 20.18 2.83
CA SER A 515 -6.31 19.72 3.08
C SER A 515 -7.28 20.84 3.40
N LEU A 516 -6.80 21.96 3.93
CA LEU A 516 -7.61 23.16 4.15
C LEU A 516 -8.04 23.84 2.86
N CYS A 517 -7.34 23.61 1.75
CA CYS A 517 -7.69 24.13 0.42
C CYS A 517 -8.75 23.26 -0.30
N LEU A 518 -9.10 22.09 0.24
CA LEU A 518 -10.12 21.22 -0.32
C LEU A 518 -11.52 21.59 0.19
N PRO A 519 -12.58 21.45 -0.63
CA PRO A 519 -13.95 21.65 -0.19
C PRO A 519 -14.38 20.57 0.81
N ASP A 520 -15.28 20.89 1.72
CA ASP A 520 -15.93 19.87 2.55
C ASP A 520 -17.08 19.24 1.76
N THR A 521 -16.97 17.94 1.53
CA THR A 521 -17.90 17.18 0.69
C THR A 521 -18.98 16.43 1.49
N SER A 522 -18.97 16.56 2.83
CA SER A 522 -19.75 15.70 3.73
C SER A 522 -21.28 15.77 3.55
N ARG A 523 -21.81 16.90 3.11
CA ARG A 523 -23.26 17.15 2.97
C ARG A 523 -23.68 17.43 1.54
N ILE A 524 -22.75 17.38 0.59
CA ILE A 524 -23.01 17.71 -0.80
C ILE A 524 -23.28 16.41 -1.57
N PRO A 525 -24.32 16.38 -2.43
CA PRO A 525 -24.55 15.23 -3.29
C PRO A 525 -23.35 15.04 -4.24
N LEU A 526 -23.08 13.79 -4.59
CA LEU A 526 -21.96 13.47 -5.47
C LEU A 526 -22.13 14.15 -6.84
N PRO A 527 -21.12 14.88 -7.34
CA PRO A 527 -21.20 15.58 -8.60
C PRO A 527 -21.35 14.59 -9.75
N GLU A 528 -22.39 14.76 -10.57
CA GLU A 528 -22.61 13.92 -11.76
C GLU A 528 -21.87 14.49 -12.96
N LYS A 529 -21.93 15.81 -13.13
CA LYS A 529 -21.33 16.52 -14.25
C LYS A 529 -20.19 17.42 -13.83
N MET A 530 -19.39 17.84 -14.78
CA MET A 530 -18.25 18.74 -14.59
C MET A 530 -18.65 20.08 -13.96
N ALA A 531 -19.78 20.65 -14.41
CA ALA A 531 -20.30 21.91 -13.89
C ALA A 531 -20.68 21.83 -12.40
N ASP A 532 -21.19 20.68 -11.96
CA ASP A 532 -21.52 20.44 -10.54
C ASP A 532 -20.26 20.37 -9.70
N ALA A 533 -19.22 19.67 -10.22
CA ALA A 533 -17.94 19.58 -9.56
C ALA A 533 -17.25 20.96 -9.41
N GLU A 534 -17.37 21.87 -10.36
CA GLU A 534 -16.81 23.22 -10.25
C GLU A 534 -17.49 24.08 -9.18
N ARG A 535 -18.79 23.85 -8.92
CA ARG A 535 -19.60 24.60 -7.95
C ARG A 535 -19.58 24.06 -6.52
N ILE A 536 -18.88 22.97 -6.26
CA ILE A 536 -18.79 22.36 -4.92
C ILE A 536 -18.35 23.38 -3.85
N ASP A 537 -17.41 24.29 -4.18
CA ASP A 537 -16.93 25.31 -3.24
C ASP A 537 -18.04 26.28 -2.81
N GLU A 538 -18.89 26.69 -3.76
CA GLU A 538 -20.01 27.61 -3.51
C GLU A 538 -21.10 26.93 -2.68
N GLN A 539 -21.36 25.64 -2.95
CA GLN A 539 -22.32 24.84 -2.19
C GLN A 539 -21.83 24.59 -0.76
N SER A 540 -20.54 24.26 -0.59
CA SER A 540 -19.91 24.07 0.73
C SER A 540 -19.94 25.35 1.56
N ALA A 541 -19.65 26.50 0.96
CA ALA A 541 -19.70 27.80 1.64
C ALA A 541 -21.11 28.18 2.09
N ASN A 542 -22.12 27.90 1.29
CA ASN A 542 -23.53 28.19 1.62
C ASN A 542 -24.05 27.28 2.74
N ASP A 543 -23.69 26.00 2.74
CA ASP A 543 -24.09 25.06 3.79
C ASP A 543 -23.46 25.44 5.15
N THR A 544 -22.20 25.85 5.15
CA THR A 544 -21.49 26.32 6.35
C THR A 544 -22.13 27.61 6.92
N ARG A 545 -22.60 28.52 6.08
CA ARG A 545 -23.35 29.71 6.52
C ARG A 545 -24.69 29.38 7.13
N ASN A 546 -25.42 28.47 6.52
CA ASN A 546 -26.74 28.06 7.02
C ASN A 546 -26.67 27.32 8.36
N THR A 547 -25.61 26.52 8.59
CA THR A 547 -25.36 25.86 9.88
C THR A 547 -24.83 26.77 10.98
N ALA A 548 -24.23 27.92 10.63
CA ALA A 548 -23.78 28.92 11.61
C ALA A 548 -24.93 29.87 12.07
N VAL A 549 -26.05 29.87 11.34
CA VAL A 549 -27.23 30.73 11.61
C VAL A 549 -28.34 29.92 12.32
N ALA A 550 -28.30 28.60 12.27
CA ALA A 550 -29.19 27.69 12.99
C ALA A 550 -28.57 27.23 14.34
#